data_d7dd902c0d9d642cac21295eb07e2132
#
_entry.id   d7dd902c0d9d642cac21295eb07e2132
#
_cell.length_a   1.000
_cell.length_b   1.000
_cell.length_c   1.000
_cell.angle_alpha   90.00
_cell.angle_beta   90.00
_cell.angle_gamma   90.00
#
_symmetry.space_group_name_H-M   'P 1'
#
loop_
_entity.id
_entity.type
_entity.pdbx_description
1 polymer ?
#
loop_
_entity_poly.entity_id
_entity_poly.type
_entity_poly.pdbx_seq_one_letter_code
_entity_poly.pdbx_strand_id
1 'polypeptide(L)'
;KRFIVTEEVYDEFTEKFVKAMADIKLGDPFAEDSDLGPMARADLRETLHDQVKDSVEKGATIRCGGEIPDMQGAYYPSTVLTDVAPGQPAYDDELFGPVASVIRAKDDDDAMRIANDSRYGLGGGIFSRNEDRAIELACNHFDTGMVRINGFGIAAPNMPFGGVKDSGFGREHGGFGMKEFVNVKAVFVY
;
A
#
# COMPACT_ATOMS: atom_id res chain seq x y z
N LYS A 1 -2.10 -2.91 -0.15
CA LYS A 1 -0.78 -2.38 -0.64
C LYS A 1 -0.56 -2.92 -2.05
N ARG A 2 -0.44 -2.04 -3.02
CA ARG A 2 -0.21 -2.38 -4.43
C ARG A 2 1.20 -1.95 -4.83
N PHE A 3 1.97 -2.86 -5.40
CA PHE A 3 3.29 -2.64 -5.96
C PHE A 3 3.16 -2.66 -7.48
N ILE A 4 3.07 -1.48 -8.09
CA ILE A 4 2.90 -1.31 -9.52
C ILE A 4 4.29 -1.17 -10.10
N VAL A 5 4.67 -2.09 -10.97
CA VAL A 5 6.05 -2.23 -11.45
C VAL A 5 6.05 -2.20 -12.98
N THR A 6 6.85 -1.30 -13.56
CA THR A 6 6.98 -1.18 -15.01
C THR A 6 7.64 -2.40 -15.62
N GLU A 7 7.26 -2.72 -16.86
CA GLU A 7 7.67 -3.91 -17.60
C GLU A 7 9.19 -4.13 -17.59
N GLU A 8 9.96 -3.04 -17.76
CA GLU A 8 11.42 -3.09 -17.86
C GLU A 8 12.09 -3.72 -16.63
N VAL A 9 11.52 -3.53 -15.43
CA VAL A 9 12.12 -3.98 -14.18
C VAL A 9 11.25 -5.02 -13.44
N TYR A 10 10.12 -5.41 -14.04
CA TYR A 10 9.11 -6.23 -13.36
C TYR A 10 9.65 -7.58 -12.91
N ASP A 11 10.31 -8.31 -13.78
CA ASP A 11 10.76 -9.67 -13.50
C ASP A 11 11.86 -9.66 -12.43
N GLU A 12 12.85 -8.77 -12.56
CA GLU A 12 13.93 -8.63 -11.57
C GLU A 12 13.41 -8.15 -10.21
N PHE A 13 12.49 -7.17 -10.21
CA PHE A 13 11.86 -6.69 -8.99
C PHE A 13 11.07 -7.82 -8.30
N THR A 14 10.23 -8.52 -9.06
CA THR A 14 9.36 -9.56 -8.52
C THR A 14 10.16 -10.70 -7.91
N GLU A 15 11.22 -11.17 -8.57
CA GLU A 15 12.08 -12.23 -8.06
C GLU A 15 12.74 -11.82 -6.74
N LYS A 16 13.35 -10.64 -6.68
CA LYS A 16 13.99 -10.12 -5.48
C LYS A 16 12.99 -9.90 -4.35
N PHE A 17 11.82 -9.36 -4.68
CA PHE A 17 10.77 -9.06 -3.72
C PHE A 17 10.17 -10.34 -3.12
N VAL A 18 9.85 -11.34 -3.95
CA VAL A 18 9.35 -12.65 -3.50
C VAL A 18 10.36 -13.30 -2.56
N LYS A 19 11.65 -13.29 -2.93
CA LYS A 19 12.69 -13.83 -2.06
C LYS A 19 12.74 -13.11 -0.71
N ALA A 20 12.77 -11.78 -0.70
CA ALA A 20 12.82 -11.01 0.53
C ALA A 20 11.58 -11.24 1.42
N MET A 21 10.39 -11.36 0.80
CA MET A 21 9.16 -11.64 1.52
C MET A 21 9.12 -13.09 2.07
N ALA A 22 9.65 -14.06 1.34
CA ALA A 22 9.72 -15.45 1.78
C ALA A 22 10.72 -15.67 2.93
N ASP A 23 11.75 -14.84 3.02
CA ASP A 23 12.76 -14.91 4.09
C ASP A 23 12.26 -14.31 5.42
N ILE A 24 11.09 -13.62 5.44
CA ILE A 24 10.48 -13.05 6.65
C ILE A 24 10.03 -14.17 7.60
N LYS A 25 10.56 -14.18 8.79
CA LYS A 25 10.25 -15.16 9.82
C LYS A 25 9.00 -14.78 10.60
N LEU A 26 7.99 -15.62 10.47
CA LEU A 26 6.76 -15.52 11.25
C LEU A 26 6.97 -16.16 12.63
N GLY A 27 6.63 -15.45 13.71
CA GLY A 27 6.84 -15.99 15.05
C GLY A 27 6.35 -15.11 16.20
N ASP A 28 6.73 -15.48 17.42
CA ASP A 28 6.38 -14.72 18.62
C ASP A 28 7.00 -13.31 18.56
N PRO A 29 6.20 -12.24 18.71
CA PRO A 29 6.69 -10.86 18.67
C PRO A 29 7.68 -10.52 19.80
N PHE A 30 7.79 -11.34 20.84
CA PHE A 30 8.79 -11.20 21.91
C PHE A 30 10.09 -11.97 21.65
N ALA A 31 10.15 -12.81 20.63
CA ALA A 31 11.36 -13.51 20.23
C ALA A 31 12.26 -12.62 19.35
N GLU A 32 13.56 -12.60 19.65
CA GLU A 32 14.54 -11.75 18.95
C GLU A 32 14.71 -12.13 17.46
N ASP A 33 14.36 -13.35 17.08
CA ASP A 33 14.50 -13.88 15.73
C ASP A 33 13.19 -13.88 14.92
N SER A 34 12.14 -13.21 15.43
CA SER A 34 10.87 -13.02 14.74
C SER A 34 10.83 -11.68 14.00
N ASP A 35 10.49 -11.71 12.72
CA ASP A 35 10.30 -10.51 11.91
C ASP A 35 8.83 -10.07 11.83
N LEU A 36 7.91 -11.03 11.93
CA LEU A 36 6.46 -10.79 11.75
C LEU A 36 5.66 -11.53 12.83
N GLY A 37 4.93 -10.77 13.63
CA GLY A 37 3.99 -11.29 14.64
C GLY A 37 2.59 -11.59 14.08
N PRO A 38 1.64 -11.95 14.96
CA PRO A 38 0.27 -12.23 14.57
C PRO A 38 -0.47 -10.94 14.15
N MET A 39 -1.50 -11.10 13.36
CA MET A 39 -2.50 -10.05 13.10
C MET A 39 -3.30 -9.73 14.37
N ALA A 40 -3.97 -8.59 14.39
CA ALA A 40 -4.67 -8.10 15.58
C ALA A 40 -5.80 -9.03 16.07
N ARG A 41 -6.48 -9.72 15.13
CA ARG A 41 -7.62 -10.61 15.44
C ARG A 41 -7.74 -11.72 14.42
N ALA A 42 -8.35 -12.84 14.84
CA ALA A 42 -8.53 -14.01 13.97
C ALA A 42 -9.55 -13.74 12.84
N ASP A 43 -10.61 -13.00 13.10
CA ASP A 43 -11.61 -12.66 12.06
C ASP A 43 -11.03 -11.78 10.95
N LEU A 44 -10.08 -10.88 11.26
CA LEU A 44 -9.36 -10.11 10.26
C LEU A 44 -8.43 -10.99 9.43
N ARG A 45 -7.80 -12.00 10.04
CA ARG A 45 -7.01 -13.01 9.35
C ARG A 45 -7.86 -13.82 8.36
N GLU A 46 -9.03 -14.30 8.81
CA GLU A 46 -9.95 -15.06 7.94
C GLU A 46 -10.42 -14.19 6.75
N THR A 47 -10.83 -12.95 7.01
CA THR A 47 -11.22 -12.01 5.95
C THR A 47 -10.09 -11.82 4.93
N LEU A 48 -8.87 -11.60 5.41
CA LEU A 48 -7.70 -11.48 4.54
C LEU A 48 -7.45 -12.75 3.71
N HIS A 49 -7.56 -13.92 4.36
CA HIS A 49 -7.36 -15.20 3.68
C HIS A 49 -8.41 -15.43 2.60
N ASP A 50 -9.67 -15.10 2.86
CA ASP A 50 -10.74 -15.18 1.88
C ASP A 50 -10.48 -14.23 0.69
N GLN A 51 -10.03 -12.99 0.94
CA GLN A 51 -9.64 -12.07 -0.13
C GLN A 51 -8.48 -12.61 -0.98
N VAL A 52 -7.50 -13.29 -0.36
CA VAL A 52 -6.40 -13.95 -1.09
C VAL A 52 -6.93 -15.09 -1.95
N LYS A 53 -7.77 -15.97 -1.39
CA LYS A 53 -8.38 -17.09 -2.12
C LYS A 53 -9.22 -16.60 -3.30
N ASP A 54 -10.10 -15.63 -3.07
CA ASP A 54 -10.94 -15.06 -4.13
C ASP A 54 -10.10 -14.43 -5.25
N SER A 55 -8.97 -13.81 -4.89
CA SER A 55 -8.05 -13.27 -5.88
C SER A 55 -7.41 -14.36 -6.73
N VAL A 56 -7.02 -15.48 -6.11
CA VAL A 56 -6.45 -16.64 -6.79
C VAL A 56 -7.49 -17.33 -7.69
N GLU A 57 -8.70 -17.51 -7.22
CA GLU A 57 -9.82 -18.07 -8.02
C GLU A 57 -10.11 -17.19 -9.25
N LYS A 58 -9.85 -15.89 -9.17
CA LYS A 58 -9.99 -14.92 -10.27
C LYS A 58 -8.70 -14.71 -11.09
N GLY A 59 -7.68 -15.55 -10.87
CA GLY A 59 -6.49 -15.61 -11.72
C GLY A 59 -5.22 -15.01 -11.14
N ALA A 60 -5.20 -14.50 -9.91
CA ALA A 60 -3.95 -14.13 -9.24
C ALA A 60 -3.09 -15.37 -8.91
N THR A 61 -1.78 -15.19 -8.91
CA THR A 61 -0.83 -16.26 -8.63
C THR A 61 -0.12 -16.01 -7.29
N ILE A 62 -0.18 -16.97 -6.36
CA ILE A 62 0.62 -16.93 -5.13
C ILE A 62 2.07 -17.27 -5.46
N ARG A 63 3.00 -16.39 -5.08
CA ARG A 63 4.45 -16.60 -5.25
C ARG A 63 5.15 -17.05 -3.96
N CYS A 64 4.62 -16.68 -2.80
CA CYS A 64 5.00 -17.19 -1.49
C CYS A 64 3.88 -16.93 -0.48
N GLY A 65 3.85 -17.65 0.64
CA GLY A 65 2.83 -17.53 1.67
C GLY A 65 1.45 -18.04 1.23
N GLY A 66 0.39 -17.33 1.64
CA GLY A 66 -0.99 -17.57 1.19
C GLY A 66 -1.78 -18.62 1.99
N GLU A 67 -1.15 -19.36 2.87
CA GLU A 67 -1.79 -20.38 3.69
C GLU A 67 -1.77 -20.02 5.18
N ILE A 68 -2.88 -20.26 5.87
CA ILE A 68 -2.93 -20.08 7.33
C ILE A 68 -2.06 -21.15 7.99
N PRO A 69 -1.04 -20.75 8.78
CA PRO A 69 -0.15 -21.73 9.42
C PRO A 69 -0.84 -22.44 10.58
N ASP A 70 -0.41 -23.67 10.87
CA ASP A 70 -0.82 -24.40 12.07
C ASP A 70 -0.11 -23.85 13.32
N MET A 71 -0.53 -22.64 13.71
CA MET A 71 -0.01 -21.90 14.88
C MET A 71 -1.16 -21.35 15.70
N GLN A 72 -1.01 -21.39 17.03
CA GLN A 72 -2.00 -20.79 17.93
C GLN A 72 -1.92 -19.25 17.86
N GLY A 73 -2.98 -18.60 17.41
CA GLY A 73 -3.05 -17.13 17.26
C GLY A 73 -3.49 -16.72 15.86
N ALA A 74 -3.54 -15.41 15.63
CA ALA A 74 -3.96 -14.84 14.35
C ALA A 74 -2.78 -14.68 13.37
N TYR A 75 -1.94 -15.67 13.25
CA TYR A 75 -0.78 -15.63 12.35
C TYR A 75 -1.18 -15.75 10.90
N TYR A 76 -0.55 -14.95 10.05
CA TYR A 76 -0.64 -15.05 8.60
C TYR A 76 0.74 -14.76 7.99
N PRO A 77 1.23 -15.61 7.07
CA PRO A 77 2.58 -15.46 6.54
C PRO A 77 2.69 -14.26 5.59
N SER A 78 3.90 -13.75 5.47
CA SER A 78 4.26 -12.85 4.40
C SER A 78 3.90 -13.47 3.05
N THR A 79 3.05 -12.78 2.28
CA THR A 79 2.42 -13.32 1.05
C THR A 79 2.63 -12.37 -0.11
N VAL A 80 2.97 -12.90 -1.27
CA VAL A 80 3.08 -12.15 -2.52
C VAL A 80 2.14 -12.74 -3.58
N LEU A 81 1.31 -11.87 -4.15
CA LEU A 81 0.44 -12.17 -5.30
C LEU A 81 0.98 -11.47 -6.54
N THR A 82 1.05 -12.18 -7.65
CA THR A 82 1.27 -11.66 -9.01
C THR A 82 0.07 -11.92 -9.90
N ASP A 83 0.10 -11.45 -11.13
CA ASP A 83 -1.04 -11.55 -12.06
C ASP A 83 -2.32 -10.91 -11.52
N VAL A 84 -2.11 -9.87 -10.70
CA VAL A 84 -3.20 -9.12 -10.07
C VAL A 84 -3.81 -8.15 -11.09
N ALA A 85 -5.13 -8.26 -11.25
CA ALA A 85 -5.89 -7.52 -12.26
C ALA A 85 -7.23 -7.01 -11.70
N PRO A 86 -7.86 -6.02 -12.37
CA PRO A 86 -9.18 -5.52 -11.98
C PRO A 86 -10.23 -6.64 -11.81
N GLY A 87 -11.10 -6.51 -10.81
CA GLY A 87 -12.10 -7.52 -10.45
C GLY A 87 -11.61 -8.54 -9.40
N GLN A 88 -10.35 -8.51 -9.06
CA GLN A 88 -9.79 -9.31 -7.96
C GLN A 88 -9.76 -8.48 -6.66
N PRO A 89 -10.08 -9.03 -5.48
CA PRO A 89 -9.92 -8.31 -4.21
C PRO A 89 -8.52 -7.73 -4.01
N ALA A 90 -7.48 -8.43 -4.46
CA ALA A 90 -6.08 -7.95 -4.39
C ALA A 90 -5.81 -6.69 -5.22
N TYR A 91 -6.66 -6.37 -6.19
CA TYR A 91 -6.60 -5.14 -6.99
C TYR A 91 -7.54 -4.06 -6.45
N ASP A 92 -8.80 -4.44 -6.19
CA ASP A 92 -9.89 -3.49 -5.96
C ASP A 92 -10.04 -3.09 -4.48
N ASP A 93 -9.68 -3.99 -3.55
CA ASP A 93 -9.86 -3.80 -2.11
C ASP A 93 -8.53 -3.55 -1.38
N GLU A 94 -8.66 -3.15 -0.12
CA GLU A 94 -7.52 -3.12 0.80
C GLU A 94 -7.33 -4.48 1.47
N LEU A 95 -6.22 -5.16 1.16
CA LEU A 95 -5.78 -6.34 1.88
C LEU A 95 -5.04 -5.90 3.16
N PHE A 96 -5.76 -5.88 4.27
CA PHE A 96 -5.25 -5.34 5.54
C PHE A 96 -4.45 -6.40 6.32
N GLY A 97 -3.21 -6.65 5.89
CA GLY A 97 -2.31 -7.64 6.47
C GLY A 97 -1.02 -7.81 5.67
N PRO A 98 -0.23 -8.86 5.90
CA PRO A 98 1.09 -9.05 5.29
C PRO A 98 1.01 -9.61 3.86
N VAL A 99 0.10 -9.08 3.05
CA VAL A 99 -0.09 -9.46 1.65
C VAL A 99 0.32 -8.30 0.74
N ALA A 100 1.12 -8.58 -0.25
CA ALA A 100 1.58 -7.66 -1.28
C ALA A 100 1.03 -8.07 -2.65
N SER A 101 0.35 -7.13 -3.32
CA SER A 101 -0.14 -7.29 -4.69
C SER A 101 0.85 -6.66 -5.66
N VAL A 102 1.50 -7.45 -6.49
CA VAL A 102 2.45 -6.98 -7.51
C VAL A 102 1.73 -6.94 -8.86
N ILE A 103 1.66 -5.74 -9.43
CA ILE A 103 0.92 -5.45 -10.65
C ILE A 103 1.91 -5.00 -11.71
N ARG A 104 1.85 -5.61 -12.88
CA ARG A 104 2.67 -5.24 -14.03
C ARG A 104 2.06 -4.02 -14.72
N ALA A 105 2.87 -3.01 -14.99
CA ALA A 105 2.52 -1.86 -15.80
C ALA A 105 3.41 -1.81 -17.04
N LYS A 106 2.85 -1.40 -18.16
CA LYS A 106 3.56 -1.32 -19.43
C LYS A 106 4.68 -0.26 -19.41
N ASP A 107 4.36 0.89 -18.87
CA ASP A 107 5.21 2.07 -18.78
C ASP A 107 4.75 2.98 -17.62
N ASP A 108 5.36 4.16 -17.47
CA ASP A 108 5.03 5.13 -16.43
C ASP A 108 3.58 5.60 -16.50
N ASP A 109 3.06 5.84 -17.70
CA ASP A 109 1.70 6.35 -17.89
C ASP A 109 0.67 5.27 -17.51
N ASP A 110 0.93 4.03 -17.87
CA ASP A 110 0.12 2.89 -17.44
C ASP A 110 0.24 2.64 -15.92
N ALA A 111 1.43 2.82 -15.34
CA ALA A 111 1.62 2.74 -13.90
C ALA A 111 0.78 3.80 -13.16
N MET A 112 0.73 5.03 -13.64
CA MET A 112 -0.11 6.08 -13.06
C MET A 112 -1.59 5.81 -13.28
N ARG A 113 -2.00 5.31 -14.44
CA ARG A 113 -3.37 4.86 -14.68
C ARG A 113 -3.81 3.80 -13.66
N ILE A 114 -2.99 2.77 -13.46
CA ILE A 114 -3.26 1.70 -12.48
C ILE A 114 -3.25 2.27 -11.05
N ALA A 115 -2.31 3.16 -10.71
CA ALA A 115 -2.22 3.76 -9.39
C ALA A 115 -3.48 4.56 -9.03
N ASN A 116 -4.04 5.28 -10.00
CA ASN A 116 -5.25 6.08 -9.85
C ASN A 116 -6.55 5.26 -9.94
N ASP A 117 -6.49 4.07 -10.51
CA ASP A 117 -7.61 3.12 -10.59
C ASP A 117 -7.80 2.46 -9.22
N SER A 118 -8.28 3.26 -8.28
CA SER A 118 -8.55 2.88 -6.91
C SER A 118 -9.56 3.85 -6.28
N ARG A 119 -10.43 3.31 -5.43
CA ARG A 119 -11.31 4.13 -4.60
C ARG A 119 -10.54 4.84 -3.46
N TYR A 120 -9.32 4.45 -3.18
CA TYR A 120 -8.47 5.01 -2.14
C TYR A 120 -7.45 6.00 -2.70
N GLY A 121 -6.98 6.91 -1.86
CA GLY A 121 -5.98 7.92 -2.21
C GLY A 121 -5.35 8.55 -0.97
N LEU A 122 -4.87 7.74 -0.01
CA LEU A 122 -4.19 8.27 1.16
C LEU A 122 -2.75 8.68 0.83
N GLY A 123 -2.00 7.77 0.26
CA GLY A 123 -0.60 8.03 -0.06
C GLY A 123 0.03 6.95 -0.93
N GLY A 124 1.19 7.28 -1.48
CA GLY A 124 2.00 6.38 -2.27
C GLY A 124 3.46 6.76 -2.28
N GLY A 125 4.25 5.97 -3.01
CA GLY A 125 5.65 6.23 -3.28
C GLY A 125 5.98 5.95 -4.74
N ILE A 126 6.90 6.72 -5.29
CA ILE A 126 7.46 6.51 -6.63
C ILE A 126 8.97 6.29 -6.46
N PHE A 127 9.45 5.16 -6.94
CA PHE A 127 10.88 4.83 -6.94
C PHE A 127 11.41 4.92 -8.36
N SER A 128 12.33 5.84 -8.61
CA SER A 128 12.90 6.08 -9.91
C SER A 128 14.32 6.64 -9.81
N ARG A 129 15.17 6.31 -10.78
CA ARG A 129 16.47 6.99 -10.96
C ARG A 129 16.31 8.39 -11.55
N ASN A 130 15.21 8.65 -12.24
CA ASN A 130 14.86 9.95 -12.78
C ASN A 130 13.94 10.68 -11.79
N GLU A 131 14.52 11.43 -10.86
CA GLU A 131 13.78 12.14 -9.80
C GLU A 131 12.88 13.23 -10.39
N ASP A 132 13.32 13.95 -11.42
CA ASP A 132 12.52 15.02 -12.05
C ASP A 132 11.22 14.44 -12.66
N ARG A 133 11.32 13.31 -13.34
CA ARG A 133 10.15 12.60 -13.86
C ARG A 133 9.25 12.08 -12.73
N ALA A 134 9.83 11.54 -11.67
CA ALA A 134 9.05 11.07 -10.52
C ALA A 134 8.30 12.22 -9.82
N ILE A 135 8.92 13.39 -9.69
CA ILE A 135 8.30 14.60 -9.13
C ILE A 135 7.16 15.07 -10.06
N GLU A 136 7.39 15.10 -11.36
CA GLU A 136 6.37 15.48 -12.34
C GLU A 136 5.14 14.56 -12.26
N LEU A 137 5.33 13.24 -12.23
CA LEU A 137 4.28 12.25 -12.06
C LEU A 137 3.54 12.44 -10.74
N ALA A 138 4.27 12.64 -9.64
CA ALA A 138 3.69 12.86 -8.32
C ALA A 138 2.81 14.12 -8.25
N CYS A 139 3.27 15.21 -8.86
CA CYS A 139 2.57 16.50 -8.81
C CYS A 139 1.36 16.59 -9.74
N ASN A 140 1.46 15.98 -10.93
CA ASN A 140 0.51 16.25 -12.00
C ASN A 140 -0.37 15.05 -12.37
N HIS A 141 0.02 13.83 -11.99
CA HIS A 141 -0.63 12.61 -12.48
C HIS A 141 -1.07 11.64 -11.37
N PHE A 142 -0.61 11.78 -10.14
CA PHE A 142 -0.95 10.88 -9.05
C PHE A 142 -2.02 11.48 -8.13
N ASP A 143 -3.25 10.98 -8.24
CA ASP A 143 -4.40 11.43 -7.46
C ASP A 143 -4.42 10.77 -6.08
N THR A 144 -3.56 11.29 -5.18
CA THR A 144 -3.42 10.83 -3.80
C THR A 144 -3.03 11.98 -2.88
N GLY A 145 -3.25 11.83 -1.59
CA GLY A 145 -2.99 12.90 -0.62
C GLY A 145 -1.51 13.14 -0.32
N MET A 146 -0.68 12.10 -0.46
CA MET A 146 0.75 12.17 -0.14
C MET A 146 1.56 11.32 -1.11
N VAL A 147 2.73 11.82 -1.53
CA VAL A 147 3.67 11.04 -2.36
C VAL A 147 5.08 11.18 -1.80
N ARG A 148 5.82 10.10 -1.78
CA ARG A 148 7.26 10.09 -1.49
C ARG A 148 8.02 9.65 -2.72
N ILE A 149 9.13 10.33 -2.98
CA ILE A 149 10.06 9.95 -4.04
C ILE A 149 11.26 9.24 -3.42
N ASN A 150 11.58 8.06 -3.93
CA ASN A 150 12.69 7.22 -3.49
C ASN A 150 12.74 6.99 -1.97
N GLY A 151 11.55 6.92 -1.36
CA GLY A 151 11.43 6.74 0.07
C GLY A 151 10.11 6.09 0.46
N PHE A 152 10.08 5.62 1.69
CA PHE A 152 8.89 5.05 2.31
C PHE A 152 8.61 5.76 3.64
N GLY A 153 7.36 5.96 3.95
CA GLY A 153 6.92 6.54 5.21
C GLY A 153 5.55 7.20 5.08
N ILE A 154 4.85 7.32 6.19
CA ILE A 154 3.44 7.75 6.18
C ILE A 154 3.34 9.23 6.54
N ALA A 155 3.99 9.68 7.60
CA ALA A 155 3.79 11.01 8.14
C ALA A 155 5.09 11.74 8.45
N ALA A 156 5.04 13.07 8.35
CA ALA A 156 6.06 13.98 8.87
C ALA A 156 5.35 15.16 9.56
N PRO A 157 5.76 15.57 10.76
CA PRO A 157 5.02 16.59 11.54
C PRO A 157 4.89 17.96 10.84
N ASN A 158 5.79 18.27 9.92
CA ASN A 158 5.83 19.52 9.16
C ASN A 158 5.18 19.45 7.77
N MET A 159 4.66 18.29 7.39
CA MET A 159 3.99 18.06 6.10
C MET A 159 2.51 17.71 6.30
N PRO A 160 1.62 18.15 5.41
CA PRO A 160 0.22 17.80 5.51
C PRO A 160 0.04 16.28 5.38
N PHE A 161 -0.80 15.71 6.25
CA PHE A 161 -1.21 14.32 6.23
C PHE A 161 -2.70 14.23 5.95
N GLY A 162 -3.11 13.40 5.01
CA GLY A 162 -4.52 13.15 4.69
C GLY A 162 -4.71 12.62 3.28
N GLY A 163 -5.89 12.10 3.02
CA GLY A 163 -6.24 11.44 1.78
C GLY A 163 -7.17 12.23 0.89
N VAL A 164 -7.48 11.63 -0.23
CA VAL A 164 -8.55 11.99 -1.16
C VAL A 164 -9.42 10.76 -1.40
N LYS A 165 -10.50 10.88 -2.16
CA LYS A 165 -11.46 9.80 -2.45
C LYS A 165 -11.99 9.20 -1.13
N ASP A 166 -12.16 7.87 -1.06
CA ASP A 166 -12.66 7.17 0.15
C ASP A 166 -11.66 7.17 1.32
N SER A 167 -10.41 7.57 1.10
CA SER A 167 -9.43 7.75 2.19
C SER A 167 -9.68 8.97 3.04
N GLY A 168 -10.67 9.80 2.68
CA GLY A 168 -11.15 10.92 3.49
C GLY A 168 -10.86 12.30 2.91
N PHE A 169 -11.09 13.32 3.73
CA PHE A 169 -10.91 14.73 3.40
C PHE A 169 -10.25 15.45 4.57
N GLY A 170 -9.86 16.71 4.36
CA GLY A 170 -9.11 17.46 5.37
C GLY A 170 -7.63 17.08 5.39
N ARG A 171 -6.88 17.77 6.24
CA ARG A 171 -5.44 17.51 6.42
C ARG A 171 -5.07 17.68 7.88
N GLU A 172 -4.31 16.72 8.39
CA GLU A 172 -3.61 16.82 9.66
C GLU A 172 -2.19 17.35 9.44
N HIS A 173 -1.49 17.68 10.50
CA HIS A 173 -0.10 18.12 10.54
C HIS A 173 0.21 19.40 9.72
N GLY A 174 1.47 19.80 9.72
CA GLY A 174 1.91 21.02 9.04
C GLY A 174 1.15 22.25 9.52
N GLY A 175 0.83 23.15 8.62
CA GLY A 175 0.01 24.32 8.89
C GLY A 175 -1.50 24.10 8.85
N PHE A 176 -1.95 22.88 8.65
CA PHE A 176 -3.37 22.54 8.43
C PHE A 176 -4.05 21.99 9.68
N GLY A 177 -3.42 21.04 10.39
CA GLY A 177 -4.06 20.26 11.43
C GLY A 177 -4.75 21.10 12.52
N MET A 178 -4.09 22.16 13.02
CA MET A 178 -4.70 23.04 14.02
C MET A 178 -5.93 23.77 13.48
N LYS A 179 -5.96 24.10 12.20
CA LYS A 179 -7.07 24.85 11.57
C LYS A 179 -8.34 24.04 11.43
N GLU A 180 -8.24 22.72 11.41
CA GLU A 180 -9.40 21.82 11.36
C GLU A 180 -10.23 21.86 12.67
N PHE A 181 -9.64 22.33 13.76
CA PHE A 181 -10.28 22.39 15.10
C PHE A 181 -10.69 23.78 15.55
N VAL A 182 -10.58 24.80 14.68
CA VAL A 182 -10.90 26.18 15.02
C VAL A 182 -11.85 26.82 14.01
N ASN A 183 -12.67 27.75 14.49
CA ASN A 183 -13.51 28.57 13.63
C ASN A 183 -12.75 29.85 13.23
N VAL A 184 -12.61 30.07 11.95
CA VAL A 184 -12.02 31.30 11.40
C VAL A 184 -13.04 32.43 11.48
N LYS A 185 -12.67 33.57 12.11
CA LYS A 185 -13.51 34.75 12.24
C LYS A 185 -12.83 35.95 11.62
N ALA A 186 -13.55 36.68 10.78
CA ALA A 186 -13.13 38.00 10.29
C ALA A 186 -13.78 39.11 11.13
N VAL A 187 -12.97 40.13 11.53
CA VAL A 187 -13.46 41.32 12.18
C VAL A 187 -12.99 42.52 11.36
N PHE A 188 -13.94 43.33 10.94
CA PHE A 188 -13.67 44.54 10.18
C PHE A 188 -13.97 45.77 11.05
N VAL A 189 -13.05 46.76 11.05
CA VAL A 189 -13.22 48.08 11.69
C VAL A 189 -13.07 49.12 10.59
N TYR A 190 -14.06 49.98 10.43
CA TYR A 190 -14.11 51.05 9.41
C TYR A 190 -13.82 52.42 10.06
#